data_f170430556c0e08f95443d1ce822c09b
#
_entry.id   f170430556c0e08f95443d1ce822c09b
#
_cell.length_a   1.000
_cell.length_b   1.000
_cell.length_c   1.000
_cell.angle_alpha   90.00
_cell.angle_beta   90.00
_cell.angle_gamma   90.00
#
_symmetry.space_group_name_H-M   'P 1'
#
loop_
_entity.id
_entity.type
_entity.pdbx_description
1 polymer ?
#
loop_
_entity_poly.entity_id
_entity_poly.type
_entity_poly.pdbx_seq_one_letter_code
_entity_poly.pdbx_strand_id
1 'polypeptide(L)'
;SRSEFVAIYGRRRVGKTFLIRETFNYKFTFQHTGMANTTSKNQLVNFRDSLIEQGAIKVPKLNNWLEAFSELKRFLNTSTDERKLVFIDELPWLDTPKSDFLSALEHFWNGWATSRKDIVLVVCGSATSWIVEKIINNHGGLHNRLTKRIKLNPFTLKECEAFIESKHISMNRYQLV
;
A
#
# COMPACT_ATOMS: atom_id res chain seq x y z
N SER A 1 -4.11 2.41 21.38
CA SER A 1 -3.69 2.50 19.97
C SER A 1 -4.87 2.91 19.11
N ARG A 2 -4.62 3.41 17.92
CA ARG A 2 -5.63 3.76 16.90
C ARG A 2 -5.25 3.09 15.58
N SER A 3 -6.17 3.05 14.63
CA SER A 3 -5.83 2.65 13.25
C SER A 3 -4.88 3.68 12.63
N GLU A 4 -3.96 3.19 11.81
CA GLU A 4 -2.90 3.99 11.19
C GLU A 4 -3.02 3.93 9.67
N PHE A 5 -2.88 5.11 9.02
CA PHE A 5 -2.81 5.21 7.57
C PHE A 5 -1.48 5.83 7.17
N VAL A 6 -0.62 5.04 6.58
CA VAL A 6 0.76 5.40 6.24
C VAL A 6 0.93 5.47 4.73
N ALA A 7 1.41 6.59 4.22
CA ALA A 7 1.78 6.73 2.82
C ALA A 7 3.32 6.80 2.67
N ILE A 8 3.87 5.90 1.85
CA ILE A 8 5.30 5.88 1.51
C ILE A 8 5.44 6.16 0.01
N TYR A 9 6.16 7.21 -0.33
CA TYR A 9 6.30 7.66 -1.70
C TYR A 9 7.74 8.11 -2.02
N GLY A 10 8.05 8.19 -3.30
CA GLY A 10 9.38 8.53 -3.79
C GLY A 10 9.60 7.91 -5.16
N ARG A 11 10.74 8.21 -5.78
CA ARG A 11 11.08 7.75 -7.13
C ARG A 11 11.00 6.21 -7.26
N ARG A 12 10.88 5.73 -8.49
CA ARG A 12 11.03 4.30 -8.78
C ARG A 12 12.38 3.79 -8.30
N ARG A 13 12.42 2.51 -7.89
CA ARG A 13 13.65 1.78 -7.51
C ARG A 13 14.42 2.34 -6.30
N VAL A 14 13.80 3.15 -5.46
CA VAL A 14 14.43 3.62 -4.20
C VAL A 14 14.21 2.67 -3.01
N GLY A 15 13.63 1.48 -3.24
CA GLY A 15 13.48 0.47 -2.20
C GLY A 15 12.22 0.57 -1.34
N LYS A 16 11.17 1.31 -1.74
CA LYS A 16 9.93 1.45 -0.95
C LYS A 16 9.31 0.12 -0.53
N THR A 17 9.03 -0.75 -1.50
CA THR A 17 8.45 -2.08 -1.27
C THR A 17 9.36 -2.95 -0.40
N PHE A 18 10.67 -2.90 -0.63
CA PHE A 18 11.67 -3.60 0.16
C PHE A 18 11.64 -3.14 1.62
N LEU A 19 11.69 -1.81 1.85
CA LEU A 19 11.63 -1.24 3.20
C LEU A 19 10.38 -1.71 3.97
N ILE A 20 9.21 -1.67 3.32
CA ILE A 20 7.95 -2.08 3.95
C ILE A 20 8.01 -3.58 4.30
N ARG A 21 8.43 -4.42 3.37
CA ARG A 21 8.51 -5.88 3.58
C ARG A 21 9.49 -6.26 4.67
N GLU A 22 10.68 -5.67 4.69
CA GLU A 22 11.68 -5.90 5.74
C GLU A 22 11.18 -5.39 7.12
N THR A 23 10.55 -4.21 7.17
CA THR A 23 10.04 -3.64 8.42
C THR A 23 9.00 -4.55 9.07
N PHE A 24 8.19 -5.23 8.29
CA PHE A 24 7.11 -6.10 8.77
C PHE A 24 7.44 -7.59 8.65
N ASN A 25 8.70 -7.94 8.40
CA ASN A 25 9.15 -9.34 8.24
C ASN A 25 8.28 -10.14 7.25
N TYR A 26 7.83 -9.50 6.17
CA TYR A 26 6.95 -10.08 5.13
C TYR A 26 5.60 -10.60 5.65
N LYS A 27 5.19 -10.22 6.86
CA LYS A 27 3.93 -10.66 7.47
C LYS A 27 2.86 -9.60 7.27
N PHE A 28 1.96 -9.85 6.35
CA PHE A 28 0.81 -9.00 6.05
C PHE A 28 -0.48 -9.79 6.26
N THR A 29 -1.49 -9.17 6.86
CA THR A 29 -2.84 -9.74 6.90
C THR A 29 -3.43 -9.72 5.49
N PHE A 30 -3.15 -8.66 4.73
CA PHE A 30 -3.49 -8.54 3.31
C PHE A 30 -2.45 -7.71 2.58
N GLN A 31 -2.03 -8.17 1.40
CA GLN A 31 -1.19 -7.40 0.49
C GLN A 31 -1.72 -7.44 -0.94
N HIS A 32 -1.57 -6.34 -1.66
CA HIS A 32 -1.99 -6.22 -3.04
C HIS A 32 -1.06 -5.27 -3.80
N THR A 33 -0.86 -5.53 -5.09
CA THR A 33 -0.07 -4.67 -5.97
C THR A 33 -0.89 -4.28 -7.19
N GLY A 34 -1.02 -2.98 -7.44
CA GLY A 34 -1.68 -2.44 -8.62
C GLY A 34 -0.92 -2.81 -9.90
N MET A 35 -1.66 -3.19 -10.94
CA MET A 35 -1.09 -3.51 -12.26
C MET A 35 -0.97 -2.27 -13.13
N ALA A 36 0.20 -2.09 -13.75
CA ALA A 36 0.42 -0.99 -14.68
C ALA A 36 -0.39 -1.16 -15.99
N ASN A 37 -0.84 -0.04 -16.55
CA ASN A 37 -1.40 0.03 -17.90
C ASN A 37 -2.54 -0.96 -18.18
N THR A 38 -3.46 -1.10 -17.24
CA THR A 38 -4.61 -2.01 -17.40
C THR A 38 -5.95 -1.34 -17.11
N THR A 39 -7.04 -2.03 -17.35
CA THR A 39 -8.40 -1.55 -17.11
C THR A 39 -8.83 -1.71 -15.67
N SER A 40 -9.84 -0.95 -15.23
CA SER A 40 -10.49 -1.11 -13.92
C SER A 40 -10.98 -2.54 -13.70
N LYS A 41 -11.54 -3.17 -14.74
CA LYS A 41 -12.01 -4.57 -14.68
C LYS A 41 -10.87 -5.52 -14.33
N ASN A 42 -9.70 -5.38 -14.96
CA ASN A 42 -8.54 -6.24 -14.69
C ASN A 42 -7.97 -5.95 -13.29
N GLN A 43 -7.97 -4.70 -12.83
CA GLN A 43 -7.57 -4.37 -11.45
C GLN A 43 -8.47 -5.08 -10.43
N LEU A 44 -9.78 -5.10 -10.66
CA LEU A 44 -10.74 -5.78 -9.77
C LEU A 44 -10.56 -7.30 -9.76
N VAL A 45 -10.26 -7.90 -10.94
CA VAL A 45 -9.90 -9.33 -11.02
C VAL A 45 -8.65 -9.60 -10.19
N ASN A 46 -7.57 -8.84 -10.40
CA ASN A 46 -6.32 -8.96 -9.66
C ASN A 46 -6.52 -8.77 -8.14
N PHE A 47 -7.36 -7.82 -7.74
CA PHE A 47 -7.67 -7.60 -6.32
C PHE A 47 -8.42 -8.79 -5.71
N ARG A 48 -9.40 -9.33 -6.44
CA ARG A 48 -10.13 -10.54 -6.05
C ARG A 48 -9.18 -11.73 -5.89
N ASP A 49 -8.28 -11.93 -6.84
CA ASP A 49 -7.31 -13.03 -6.81
C ASP A 49 -6.38 -12.87 -5.60
N SER A 50 -5.91 -11.65 -5.30
CA SER A 50 -5.12 -11.38 -4.08
C SER A 50 -5.88 -11.75 -2.79
N LEU A 51 -7.18 -11.50 -2.72
CA LEU A 51 -8.00 -11.92 -1.57
C LEU A 51 -8.05 -13.46 -1.45
N ILE A 52 -8.27 -14.16 -2.56
CA ILE A 52 -8.38 -15.63 -2.60
C ILE A 52 -7.04 -16.27 -2.24
N GLU A 53 -5.94 -15.81 -2.84
CA GLU A 53 -4.59 -16.32 -2.58
C GLU A 53 -4.18 -16.20 -1.10
N GLN A 54 -4.71 -15.20 -0.41
CA GLN A 54 -4.43 -14.95 1.01
C GLN A 54 -5.48 -15.57 1.95
N GLY A 55 -6.37 -16.41 1.41
CA GLY A 55 -7.26 -17.26 2.21
C GLY A 55 -8.71 -16.77 2.33
N ALA A 56 -9.11 -15.74 1.59
CA ALA A 56 -10.51 -15.34 1.57
C ALA A 56 -11.37 -16.42 0.89
N ILE A 57 -12.47 -16.77 1.53
CA ILE A 57 -13.38 -17.84 1.07
C ILE A 57 -14.60 -17.22 0.36
N LYS A 58 -15.01 -17.83 -0.75
CA LYS A 58 -16.23 -17.48 -1.49
C LYS A 58 -16.28 -16.00 -1.91
N VAL A 59 -15.16 -15.45 -2.40
CA VAL A 59 -15.11 -14.09 -2.93
C VAL A 59 -15.88 -14.02 -4.24
N PRO A 60 -16.96 -13.22 -4.34
CA PRO A 60 -17.73 -13.09 -5.56
C PRO A 60 -16.93 -12.37 -6.65
N LYS A 61 -17.48 -12.32 -7.85
CA LYS A 61 -16.96 -11.42 -8.88
C LYS A 61 -17.15 -9.97 -8.41
N LEU A 62 -16.07 -9.18 -8.50
CA LEU A 62 -16.09 -7.77 -8.13
C LEU A 62 -16.42 -6.91 -9.35
N ASN A 63 -17.38 -6.00 -9.22
CA ASN A 63 -17.82 -5.12 -10.30
C ASN A 63 -17.36 -3.67 -10.11
N ASN A 64 -17.01 -3.28 -8.88
CA ASN A 64 -16.54 -1.94 -8.52
C ASN A 64 -15.67 -1.99 -7.25
N TRP A 65 -15.03 -0.87 -6.94
CA TRP A 65 -14.15 -0.77 -5.79
C TRP A 65 -14.87 -0.77 -4.43
N LEU A 66 -16.15 -0.37 -4.37
CA LEU A 66 -16.94 -0.49 -3.14
C LEU A 66 -17.15 -1.96 -2.76
N GLU A 67 -17.45 -2.81 -3.73
CA GLU A 67 -17.53 -4.26 -3.53
C GLU A 67 -16.17 -4.84 -3.12
N ALA A 68 -15.08 -4.40 -3.78
CA ALA A 68 -13.73 -4.85 -3.47
C ALA A 68 -13.34 -4.54 -2.01
N PHE A 69 -13.56 -3.32 -1.56
CA PHE A 69 -13.29 -2.96 -0.17
C PHE A 69 -14.27 -3.59 0.83
N SER A 70 -15.49 -3.89 0.42
CA SER A 70 -16.43 -4.66 1.27
C SER A 70 -15.93 -6.08 1.50
N GLU A 71 -15.42 -6.76 0.46
CA GLU A 71 -14.81 -8.08 0.60
C GLU A 71 -13.50 -8.03 1.42
N LEU A 72 -12.70 -6.98 1.27
CA LEU A 72 -11.53 -6.77 2.11
C LEU A 72 -11.93 -6.62 3.59
N LYS A 73 -12.96 -5.82 3.91
CA LYS A 73 -13.49 -5.71 5.29
C LYS A 73 -13.92 -7.09 5.82
N ARG A 74 -14.65 -7.86 5.01
CA ARG A 74 -15.10 -9.19 5.39
C ARG A 74 -13.90 -10.11 5.69
N PHE A 75 -12.90 -10.11 4.83
CA PHE A 75 -11.66 -10.87 5.01
C PHE A 75 -10.90 -10.44 6.27
N LEU A 76 -10.68 -9.15 6.47
CA LEU A 76 -9.99 -8.63 7.66
C LEU A 76 -10.72 -8.95 8.97
N ASN A 77 -12.07 -9.05 8.94
CA ASN A 77 -12.85 -9.45 10.12
C ASN A 77 -12.69 -10.93 10.49
N THR A 78 -12.27 -11.79 9.57
CA THR A 78 -11.97 -13.19 9.87
C THR A 78 -10.55 -13.41 10.41
N SER A 79 -9.66 -12.43 10.25
CA SER A 79 -8.29 -12.52 10.75
C SER A 79 -8.25 -12.44 12.28
N THR A 80 -7.41 -13.28 12.88
CA THR A 80 -7.12 -13.29 14.32
C THR A 80 -5.93 -12.42 14.70
N ASP A 81 -5.29 -11.75 13.72
CA ASP A 81 -4.17 -10.85 14.00
C ASP A 81 -4.59 -9.74 14.96
N GLU A 82 -3.79 -9.45 15.97
CA GLU A 82 -4.02 -8.33 16.88
C GLU A 82 -3.97 -6.98 16.15
N ARG A 83 -3.03 -6.83 15.20
CA ARG A 83 -2.91 -5.69 14.28
C ARG A 83 -3.00 -6.21 12.85
N LYS A 84 -4.01 -5.77 12.13
CA LYS A 84 -4.28 -6.17 10.75
C LYS A 84 -3.51 -5.25 9.81
N LEU A 85 -2.41 -5.74 9.28
CA LEU A 85 -1.55 -5.01 8.36
C LEU A 85 -2.02 -5.21 6.92
N VAL A 86 -2.51 -4.13 6.33
CA VAL A 86 -2.94 -4.06 4.93
C VAL A 86 -1.89 -3.28 4.16
N PHE A 87 -1.26 -3.91 3.19
CA PHE A 87 -0.28 -3.28 2.31
C PHE A 87 -0.78 -3.21 0.87
N ILE A 88 -0.88 -2.00 0.32
CA ILE A 88 -1.23 -1.77 -1.08
C ILE A 88 -0.06 -1.09 -1.78
N ASP A 89 0.61 -1.86 -2.62
CA ASP A 89 1.72 -1.39 -3.44
C ASP A 89 1.24 -0.85 -4.78
N GLU A 90 1.97 0.11 -5.33
CA GLU A 90 1.67 0.79 -6.60
C GLU A 90 0.21 1.29 -6.66
N LEU A 91 -0.24 1.89 -5.56
CA LEU A 91 -1.59 2.44 -5.39
C LEU A 91 -2.07 3.31 -6.58
N PRO A 92 -1.24 4.17 -7.19
CA PRO A 92 -1.66 5.01 -8.31
C PRO A 92 -2.21 4.23 -9.52
N TRP A 93 -1.80 2.98 -9.74
CA TRP A 93 -2.29 2.17 -10.83
C TRP A 93 -3.73 1.68 -10.64
N LEU A 94 -4.22 1.67 -9.41
CA LEU A 94 -5.60 1.27 -9.09
C LEU A 94 -6.62 2.36 -9.46
N ASP A 95 -6.18 3.63 -9.45
CA ASP A 95 -7.01 4.78 -9.81
C ASP A 95 -7.09 4.94 -11.34
N THR A 96 -7.74 4.01 -11.99
CA THR A 96 -8.00 4.08 -13.42
C THR A 96 -9.11 5.10 -13.73
N PRO A 97 -9.14 5.69 -14.93
CA PRO A 97 -10.18 6.65 -15.28
C PRO A 97 -11.60 6.12 -15.01
N LYS A 98 -12.43 6.90 -14.33
CA LYS A 98 -13.83 6.58 -13.99
C LYS A 98 -14.01 5.33 -13.12
N SER A 99 -13.00 4.96 -12.32
CA SER A 99 -13.05 3.74 -11.49
C SER A 99 -13.67 3.93 -10.11
N ASP A 100 -13.87 5.15 -9.66
CA ASP A 100 -14.31 5.51 -8.31
C ASP A 100 -13.42 4.95 -7.18
N PHE A 101 -12.17 4.59 -7.52
CA PHE A 101 -11.23 3.97 -6.57
C PHE A 101 -11.00 4.83 -5.33
N LEU A 102 -10.71 6.12 -5.53
CA LEU A 102 -10.46 7.04 -4.40
C LEU A 102 -11.67 7.18 -3.50
N SER A 103 -12.86 7.34 -4.04
CA SER A 103 -14.11 7.43 -3.27
C SER A 103 -14.36 6.16 -2.45
N ALA A 104 -14.07 5.00 -3.03
CA ALA A 104 -14.19 3.72 -2.34
C ALA A 104 -13.15 3.54 -1.23
N LEU A 105 -11.90 3.98 -1.46
CA LEU A 105 -10.85 4.00 -0.44
C LEU A 105 -11.20 4.96 0.72
N GLU A 106 -11.72 6.15 0.40
CA GLU A 106 -12.22 7.10 1.39
C GLU A 106 -13.34 6.49 2.23
N HIS A 107 -14.31 5.85 1.60
CA HIS A 107 -15.39 5.18 2.28
C HIS A 107 -14.90 4.02 3.17
N PHE A 108 -13.97 3.22 2.69
CA PHE A 108 -13.32 2.16 3.48
C PHE A 108 -12.64 2.72 4.71
N TRP A 109 -11.83 3.77 4.53
CA TRP A 109 -11.07 4.35 5.63
C TRP A 109 -11.98 5.08 6.63
N ASN A 110 -12.76 6.05 6.17
CA ASN A 110 -13.57 6.91 7.03
C ASN A 110 -14.77 6.19 7.64
N GLY A 111 -15.43 5.34 6.87
CA GLY A 111 -16.63 4.65 7.30
C GLY A 111 -16.38 3.40 8.15
N TRP A 112 -15.16 2.86 8.14
CA TRP A 112 -14.89 1.61 8.85
C TRP A 112 -13.54 1.60 9.58
N ALA A 113 -12.43 1.85 8.91
CA ALA A 113 -11.09 1.66 9.50
C ALA A 113 -10.80 2.64 10.65
N THR A 114 -11.30 3.88 10.59
CA THR A 114 -11.08 4.90 11.64
C THR A 114 -11.75 4.56 12.96
N SER A 115 -12.88 3.83 12.94
CA SER A 115 -13.58 3.40 14.16
C SER A 115 -12.89 2.23 14.86
N ARG A 116 -11.94 1.61 14.19
CA ARG A 116 -11.14 0.48 14.71
C ARG A 116 -9.83 0.95 15.34
N LYS A 117 -9.18 0.04 16.05
CA LYS A 117 -7.87 0.28 16.69
C LYS A 117 -6.77 -0.63 16.17
N ASP A 118 -7.15 -1.57 15.29
CA ASP A 118 -6.33 -2.69 14.86
C ASP A 118 -5.89 -2.63 13.39
N ILE A 119 -6.34 -1.63 12.60
CA ILE A 119 -5.98 -1.51 11.19
C ILE A 119 -4.70 -0.69 11.01
N VAL A 120 -3.76 -1.22 10.26
CA VAL A 120 -2.60 -0.49 9.73
C VAL A 120 -2.64 -0.58 8.22
N LEU A 121 -3.05 0.50 7.56
CA LEU A 121 -3.05 0.62 6.12
C LEU A 121 -1.76 1.30 5.67
N VAL A 122 -0.93 0.57 4.95
CA VAL A 122 0.30 1.08 4.32
C VAL A 122 0.09 1.12 2.83
N VAL A 123 0.22 2.29 2.24
CA VAL A 123 0.13 2.47 0.79
C VAL A 123 1.45 2.99 0.25
N CYS A 124 1.85 2.52 -0.91
CA CYS A 124 2.99 3.09 -1.59
C CYS A 124 2.79 3.22 -3.10
N GLY A 125 3.64 4.00 -3.73
CA GLY A 125 3.65 4.18 -5.16
C GLY A 125 4.82 5.01 -5.65
N SER A 126 5.18 4.80 -6.91
CA SER A 126 6.26 5.51 -7.58
C SER A 126 5.82 6.81 -8.25
N ALA A 127 4.53 6.98 -8.53
CA ALA A 127 3.96 8.23 -9.04
C ALA A 127 3.80 9.24 -7.89
N THR A 128 4.92 9.90 -7.54
CA THR A 128 5.00 10.81 -6.38
C THR A 128 3.97 11.94 -6.47
N SER A 129 3.77 12.55 -7.65
CA SER A 129 2.78 13.61 -7.86
C SER A 129 1.36 13.13 -7.53
N TRP A 130 0.98 11.95 -8.00
CA TRP A 130 -0.33 11.37 -7.72
C TRP A 130 -0.54 11.14 -6.21
N ILE A 131 0.45 10.53 -5.52
CA ILE A 131 0.36 10.31 -4.05
C ILE A 131 0.21 11.65 -3.32
N VAL A 132 1.02 12.65 -3.72
CA VAL A 132 0.96 13.98 -3.09
C VAL A 132 -0.39 14.66 -3.33
N GLU A 133 -0.87 14.67 -4.58
CA GLU A 133 -2.11 15.38 -4.94
C GLU A 133 -3.37 14.66 -4.43
N LYS A 134 -3.43 13.33 -4.62
CA LYS A 134 -4.65 12.56 -4.37
C LYS A 134 -4.76 12.01 -2.96
N ILE A 135 -3.65 11.79 -2.28
CA ILE A 135 -3.64 11.22 -0.93
C ILE A 135 -3.20 12.24 0.12
N ILE A 136 -2.06 12.92 -0.09
CA ILE A 136 -1.48 13.81 0.94
C ILE A 136 -2.21 15.14 0.98
N ASN A 137 -2.37 15.80 -0.17
CA ASN A 137 -2.99 17.11 -0.31
C ASN A 137 -4.47 17.01 -0.71
N ASN A 138 -5.07 15.85 -0.54
CA ASN A 138 -6.49 15.66 -0.82
C ASN A 138 -7.33 16.65 0.02
N HIS A 139 -8.21 17.39 -0.64
CA HIS A 139 -9.16 18.30 0.02
C HIS A 139 -10.52 17.64 0.27
N GLY A 140 -10.69 16.36 -0.11
CA GLY A 140 -11.88 15.54 0.10
C GLY A 140 -11.82 14.71 1.39
N GLY A 141 -12.41 13.53 1.35
CA GLY A 141 -12.58 12.66 2.51
C GLY A 141 -11.30 12.07 3.09
N LEU A 142 -10.17 12.06 2.36
CA LEU A 142 -8.87 11.66 2.89
C LEU A 142 -8.09 12.82 3.52
N HIS A 143 -8.64 14.04 3.53
CA HIS A 143 -7.99 15.20 4.14
C HIS A 143 -7.61 14.94 5.60
N ASN A 144 -6.34 15.16 5.95
CA ASN A 144 -5.78 14.93 7.29
C ASN A 144 -6.01 13.51 7.87
N ARG A 145 -6.25 12.50 7.02
CA ARG A 145 -6.43 11.10 7.47
C ARG A 145 -5.15 10.29 7.55
N LEU A 146 -4.11 10.73 6.86
CA LEU A 146 -2.79 10.12 6.98
C LEU A 146 -2.21 10.36 8.37
N THR A 147 -1.81 9.28 9.03
CA THR A 147 -1.13 9.35 10.32
C THR A 147 0.38 9.51 10.16
N LYS A 148 0.94 9.00 9.07
CA LYS A 148 2.35 9.14 8.71
C LYS A 148 2.53 9.34 7.20
N ARG A 149 3.52 10.17 6.85
CA ARG A 149 3.97 10.44 5.48
C ARG A 149 5.46 10.23 5.42
N ILE A 150 5.92 9.31 4.58
CA ILE A 150 7.34 8.97 4.46
C ILE A 150 7.75 9.18 3.01
N LYS A 151 8.55 10.21 2.76
CA LYS A 151 9.20 10.39 1.46
C LYS A 151 10.52 9.63 1.49
N LEU A 152 10.63 8.61 0.66
CA LEU A 152 11.86 7.86 0.51
C LEU A 152 12.68 8.43 -0.63
N ASN A 153 13.86 8.91 -0.31
CA ASN A 153 14.85 9.37 -1.28
C ASN A 153 15.81 8.22 -1.65
N PRO A 154 16.52 8.32 -2.79
CA PRO A 154 17.64 7.42 -3.07
C PRO A 154 18.68 7.49 -1.94
N PHE A 155 19.36 6.40 -1.71
CA PHE A 155 20.48 6.39 -0.77
C PHE A 155 21.55 7.41 -1.17
N THR A 156 22.07 8.10 -0.19
CA THR A 156 23.33 8.82 -0.30
C THR A 156 24.49 7.82 -0.39
N LEU A 157 25.64 8.24 -0.87
CA LEU A 157 26.83 7.38 -0.95
C LEU A 157 27.17 6.76 0.42
N LYS A 158 27.08 7.56 1.49
CA LYS A 158 27.31 7.09 2.87
C LYS A 158 26.31 6.00 3.30
N GLU A 159 25.05 6.15 2.92
CA GLU A 159 24.02 5.14 3.21
C GLU A 159 24.22 3.87 2.37
N CYS A 160 24.70 4.01 1.12
CA CYS A 160 25.10 2.85 0.30
C CYS A 160 26.26 2.08 0.95
N GLU A 161 27.30 2.78 1.42
CA GLU A 161 28.43 2.19 2.15
C GLU A 161 27.92 1.41 3.37
N ALA A 162 27.12 2.04 4.23
CA ALA A 162 26.58 1.41 5.43
C ALA A 162 25.70 0.18 5.10
N PHE A 163 24.89 0.25 4.03
CA PHE A 163 24.06 -0.87 3.60
C PHE A 163 24.89 -2.06 3.14
N ILE A 164 25.95 -1.82 2.37
CA ILE A 164 26.87 -2.85 1.88
C ILE A 164 27.63 -3.52 3.04
N GLU A 165 28.13 -2.72 3.97
CA GLU A 165 28.77 -3.23 5.20
C GLU A 165 27.81 -4.12 5.99
N SER A 166 26.55 -3.70 6.16
CA SER A 166 25.53 -4.47 6.88
C SER A 166 25.18 -5.82 6.23
N LYS A 167 25.42 -5.93 4.91
CA LYS A 167 25.22 -7.17 4.14
C LYS A 167 26.50 -8.00 3.97
N HIS A 168 27.63 -7.56 4.57
CA HIS A 168 28.94 -8.19 4.45
C HIS A 168 29.42 -8.36 3.00
N ILE A 169 29.06 -7.40 2.13
CA ILE A 169 29.47 -7.37 0.72
C ILE A 169 30.77 -6.59 0.60
N SER A 170 31.81 -7.20 0.05
CA SER A 170 33.08 -6.52 -0.22
C SER A 170 32.99 -5.76 -1.55
N MET A 171 32.92 -4.45 -1.49
CA MET A 171 32.95 -3.53 -2.65
C MET A 171 33.83 -2.34 -2.34
N ASN A 172 34.56 -1.85 -3.35
CA ASN A 172 35.28 -0.59 -3.19
C ASN A 172 34.41 0.62 -3.58
N ARG A 173 34.83 1.82 -3.20
CA ARG A 173 34.06 3.05 -3.46
C ARG A 173 33.75 3.32 -4.94
N TYR A 174 34.63 2.89 -5.85
CA TYR A 174 34.43 3.08 -7.29
C TYR A 174 33.40 2.12 -7.89
N GLN A 175 33.04 1.07 -7.19
CA GLN A 175 32.01 0.11 -7.60
C GLN A 175 30.60 0.49 -7.09
N LEU A 176 30.52 1.57 -6.29
CA LEU A 176 29.28 2.09 -5.70
C LEU A 176 28.61 3.19 -6.54
N VAL A 177 29.27 3.69 -7.58
CA VAL A 177 28.80 4.82 -8.41
C VAL A 177 28.25 4.32 -9.75
#